data_91a55c81ba7c94fbebb5c548d534972b
#
_entry.id   91a55c81ba7c94fbebb5c548d534972b
#
_cell.length_a   1.000
_cell.length_b   1.000
_cell.length_c   1.000
_cell.angle_alpha   90.00
_cell.angle_beta   90.00
_cell.angle_gamma   90.00
#
_symmetry.space_group_name_H-M   'P 1'
#
loop_
_entity.id
_entity.type
_entity.pdbx_description
1 polymer ?
#
loop_
_entity_poly.entity_id
_entity_poly.type
_entity_poly.pdbx_seq_one_letter_code
_entity_poly.pdbx_strand_id
1 'polypeptide(L)'
;MYLSIKNDAIFVADAHFNKKNREFLTFLKKVESNEIVTKQLFLMGDIFDFISGESKYFIQQNSDAINLLNKLSKDIEIIYLEGNHDYNLKIIFPNMEVIKRENQPLLAKLNDKTIALSHGDNFINWKYDLYCKFIRNTIFLRFMNFID
;
A
#
# COMPACT_ATOMS: atom_id res chain seq x y z
N MET A 1 17.71 -11.19 4.92
CA MET A 1 17.28 -10.89 6.30
C MET A 1 15.76 -10.92 6.31
N TYR A 2 15.11 -11.63 7.24
CA TYR A 2 13.65 -11.65 7.31
C TYR A 2 13.16 -10.43 8.08
N LEU A 3 12.07 -9.80 7.62
CA LEU A 3 11.38 -8.77 8.36
C LEU A 3 10.81 -9.38 9.66
N SER A 4 10.97 -8.69 10.79
CA SER A 4 10.39 -9.13 12.07
C SER A 4 9.06 -8.43 12.30
N ILE A 5 8.01 -9.21 12.59
CA ILE A 5 6.70 -8.68 12.96
C ILE A 5 6.71 -8.37 14.46
N LYS A 6 6.41 -7.11 14.81
CA LYS A 6 6.32 -6.64 16.20
C LYS A 6 5.01 -7.09 16.84
N ASN A 7 5.00 -7.21 18.17
CA ASN A 7 3.80 -7.68 18.90
C ASN A 7 2.60 -6.74 18.78
N ASP A 8 2.84 -5.45 18.52
CA ASP A 8 1.83 -4.40 18.36
C ASP A 8 1.58 -4.06 16.87
N ALA A 9 2.03 -4.91 15.94
CA ALA A 9 1.83 -4.70 14.51
C ALA A 9 0.33 -4.74 14.16
N ILE A 10 -0.09 -3.78 13.34
CA ILE A 10 -1.44 -3.71 12.78
C ILE A 10 -1.39 -4.04 11.30
N PHE A 11 -2.36 -4.80 10.82
CA PHE A 11 -2.54 -5.18 9.43
C PHE A 11 -3.83 -4.56 8.90
N VAL A 12 -3.73 -3.86 7.77
CA VAL A 12 -4.87 -3.28 7.05
C VAL A 12 -4.84 -3.78 5.61
N ALA A 13 -5.93 -4.33 5.13
CA ALA A 13 -6.11 -4.81 3.76
C ALA A 13 -7.39 -4.24 3.15
N ASP A 14 -7.43 -4.11 1.84
CA ASP A 14 -8.64 -3.83 1.05
C ASP A 14 -9.47 -2.65 1.60
N ALA A 15 -8.80 -1.58 2.02
CA ALA A 15 -9.48 -0.43 2.60
C ALA A 15 -10.24 0.41 1.56
N HIS A 16 -9.82 0.33 0.28
CA HIS A 16 -10.44 1.02 -0.86
C HIS A 16 -10.77 2.49 -0.57
N PHE A 17 -9.79 3.19 0.02
CA PHE A 17 -9.94 4.60 0.37
C PHE A 17 -10.23 5.45 -0.86
N ASN A 18 -11.25 6.27 -0.77
CA ASN A 18 -11.65 7.22 -1.79
C ASN A 18 -12.47 8.39 -1.17
N LYS A 19 -13.02 9.29 -1.99
CA LYS A 19 -13.81 10.42 -1.52
C LYS A 19 -15.07 10.02 -0.73
N LYS A 20 -15.66 8.86 -1.01
CA LYS A 20 -16.89 8.36 -0.36
C LYS A 20 -16.59 7.44 0.81
N ASN A 21 -15.50 6.67 0.72
CA ASN A 21 -15.04 5.78 1.78
C ASN A 21 -13.79 6.37 2.44
N ARG A 22 -13.96 6.95 3.62
CA ARG A 22 -12.89 7.66 4.35
C ARG A 22 -12.48 6.97 5.66
N GLU A 23 -12.90 5.73 5.85
CA GLU A 23 -12.65 4.99 7.09
C GLU A 23 -11.15 4.81 7.37
N PHE A 24 -10.37 4.54 6.33
CA PHE A 24 -8.92 4.44 6.43
C PHE A 24 -8.27 5.74 6.93
N LEU A 25 -8.71 6.90 6.45
CA LEU A 25 -8.20 8.17 6.95
C LEU A 25 -8.58 8.41 8.41
N THR A 26 -9.78 7.97 8.82
CA THR A 26 -10.20 8.04 10.22
C THR A 26 -9.32 7.17 11.10
N PHE A 27 -8.99 5.94 10.64
CA PHE A 27 -8.04 5.07 11.30
C PHE A 27 -6.66 5.74 11.45
N LEU A 28 -6.11 6.31 10.37
CA LEU A 28 -4.80 6.99 10.42
C LEU A 28 -4.78 8.17 11.40
N LYS A 29 -5.88 8.94 11.49
CA LYS A 29 -6.02 10.03 12.47
C LYS A 29 -6.02 9.52 13.92
N LYS A 30 -6.61 8.37 14.18
CA LYS A 30 -6.57 7.72 15.51
C LYS A 30 -5.17 7.25 15.87
N VAL A 31 -4.40 6.77 14.88
CA VAL A 31 -2.98 6.45 15.07
C VAL A 31 -2.18 7.73 15.34
N GLU A 32 -2.42 8.80 14.59
CA GLU A 32 -1.75 10.10 14.77
C GLU A 32 -2.01 10.70 16.16
N SER A 33 -3.24 10.60 16.66
CA SER A 33 -3.63 11.11 17.98
C SER A 33 -3.22 10.21 19.14
N ASN A 34 -2.55 9.07 18.90
CA ASN A 34 -2.24 8.02 19.86
C ASN A 34 -3.50 7.39 20.53
N GLU A 35 -4.67 7.52 19.94
CA GLU A 35 -5.84 6.72 20.32
C GLU A 35 -5.64 5.24 19.98
N ILE A 36 -4.94 4.98 18.86
CA ILE A 36 -4.42 3.66 18.48
C ILE A 36 -2.90 3.73 18.48
N VAL A 37 -2.26 2.91 19.32
CA VAL A 37 -0.80 2.87 19.46
C VAL A 37 -0.25 1.66 18.73
N THR A 38 0.68 1.87 17.81
CA THR A 38 1.44 0.82 17.12
C THR A 38 2.81 1.33 16.71
N LYS A 39 3.78 0.44 16.63
CA LYS A 39 5.12 0.72 16.09
C LYS A 39 5.36 0.12 14.71
N GLN A 40 4.39 -0.64 14.20
CA GLN A 40 4.50 -1.29 12.91
C GLN A 40 3.13 -1.43 12.25
N LEU A 41 3.04 -1.01 10.99
CA LEU A 41 1.80 -1.06 10.21
C LEU A 41 2.08 -1.78 8.87
N PHE A 42 1.32 -2.83 8.60
CA PHE A 42 1.31 -3.52 7.33
C PHE A 42 0.08 -3.09 6.53
N LEU A 43 0.33 -2.49 5.37
CA LEU A 43 -0.68 -2.20 4.37
C LEU A 43 -0.64 -3.31 3.33
N MET A 44 -1.67 -4.14 3.29
CA MET A 44 -1.67 -5.42 2.59
C MET A 44 -2.20 -5.35 1.16
N GLY A 45 -2.15 -4.18 0.53
CA GLY A 45 -2.65 -3.93 -0.82
C GLY A 45 -4.09 -3.43 -0.86
N ASP A 46 -4.45 -2.80 -1.98
CA ASP A 46 -5.77 -2.22 -2.23
C ASP A 46 -6.25 -1.27 -1.11
N ILE A 47 -5.30 -0.51 -0.58
CA ILE A 47 -5.58 0.51 0.46
C ILE A 47 -6.32 1.70 -0.13
N PHE A 48 -6.00 2.06 -1.36
CA PHE A 48 -6.72 3.06 -2.14
C PHE A 48 -7.61 2.38 -3.18
N ASP A 49 -8.73 3.02 -3.50
CA ASP A 49 -9.61 2.57 -4.59
C ASP A 49 -8.87 2.59 -5.94
N PHE A 50 -8.02 3.58 -6.12
CA PHE A 50 -7.01 3.61 -7.17
C PHE A 50 -5.90 4.60 -6.83
N ILE A 51 -4.63 4.18 -6.97
CA ILE A 51 -3.47 5.05 -6.91
C ILE A 51 -2.30 4.45 -7.68
N SER A 52 -1.57 5.29 -8.39
CA SER A 52 -0.31 4.94 -9.01
C SER A 52 0.69 6.09 -8.88
N GLY A 53 1.95 5.77 -8.67
CA GLY A 53 3.03 6.76 -8.65
C GLY A 53 3.14 7.59 -9.93
N GLU A 54 2.56 7.12 -11.03
CA GLU A 54 2.55 7.79 -12.32
C GLU A 54 1.33 8.71 -12.54
N SER A 55 0.28 8.59 -11.71
CA SER A 55 -0.96 9.34 -11.90
C SER A 55 -1.07 10.53 -10.95
N LYS A 56 -0.79 11.73 -11.46
CA LYS A 56 -0.88 12.98 -10.69
C LYS A 56 -2.30 13.22 -10.17
N TYR A 57 -3.30 12.93 -10.97
CA TYR A 57 -4.72 13.11 -10.60
C TYR A 57 -5.05 12.32 -9.32
N PHE A 58 -4.78 11.02 -9.30
CA PHE A 58 -5.10 10.19 -8.13
C PHE A 58 -4.22 10.49 -6.92
N ILE A 59 -2.96 10.89 -7.11
CA ILE A 59 -2.11 11.39 -6.02
C ILE A 59 -2.74 12.63 -5.38
N GLN A 60 -3.20 13.59 -6.18
CA GLN A 60 -3.84 14.81 -5.69
C GLN A 60 -5.17 14.51 -4.99
N GLN A 61 -5.99 13.61 -5.55
CA GLN A 61 -7.28 13.21 -4.97
C GLN A 61 -7.15 12.55 -3.59
N ASN A 62 -6.05 11.84 -3.35
CA ASN A 62 -5.79 11.07 -2.13
C ASN A 62 -4.75 11.76 -1.22
N SER A 63 -4.44 13.03 -1.48
CA SER A 63 -3.31 13.75 -0.85
C SER A 63 -3.39 13.81 0.67
N ASP A 64 -4.57 13.87 1.26
CA ASP A 64 -4.75 13.88 2.71
C ASP A 64 -4.28 12.57 3.38
N ALA A 65 -4.68 11.42 2.85
CA ALA A 65 -4.23 10.13 3.36
C ALA A 65 -2.73 9.90 3.06
N ILE A 66 -2.26 10.28 1.86
CA ILE A 66 -0.85 10.17 1.49
C ILE A 66 0.04 11.00 2.42
N ASN A 67 -0.33 12.26 2.68
CA ASN A 67 0.44 13.15 3.55
C ASN A 67 0.50 12.63 4.99
N LEU A 68 -0.64 12.11 5.50
CA LEU A 68 -0.70 11.56 6.84
C LEU A 68 0.11 10.25 6.95
N LEU A 69 0.06 9.38 5.96
CA LEU A 69 0.91 8.18 5.89
C LEU A 69 2.40 8.55 5.87
N ASN A 70 2.80 9.51 5.03
CA ASN A 70 4.19 9.98 4.98
C ASN A 70 4.64 10.65 6.29
N LYS A 71 3.73 11.30 7.01
CA LYS A 71 4.01 11.84 8.35
C LYS A 71 4.25 10.70 9.34
N LEU A 72 3.33 9.75 9.42
CA LEU A 72 3.40 8.60 10.33
C LEU A 72 4.61 7.70 10.07
N SER A 73 5.04 7.55 8.82
CA SER A 73 6.20 6.73 8.45
C SER A 73 7.55 7.23 9.00
N LYS A 74 7.59 8.39 9.62
CA LYS A 74 8.78 8.91 10.31
C LYS A 74 8.98 8.25 11.69
N ASP A 75 7.88 7.84 12.33
CA ASP A 75 7.87 7.34 13.70
C ASP A 75 7.40 5.87 13.76
N ILE A 76 6.65 5.42 12.75
CA ILE A 76 6.10 4.06 12.64
C ILE A 76 6.72 3.37 11.44
N GLU A 77 7.18 2.14 11.63
CA GLU A 77 7.64 1.29 10.53
C GLU A 77 6.44 0.85 9.69
N ILE A 78 6.34 1.37 8.47
CA ILE A 78 5.23 1.04 7.56
C ILE A 78 5.75 0.20 6.41
N ILE A 79 5.16 -0.99 6.25
CA ILE A 79 5.42 -1.92 5.16
C ILE A 79 4.18 -1.95 4.27
N TYR A 80 4.35 -1.64 2.98
CA TYR A 80 3.27 -1.56 2.02
C TYR A 80 3.44 -2.62 0.93
N LEU A 81 2.56 -3.62 0.90
CA LEU A 81 2.47 -4.58 -0.18
C LEU A 81 1.55 -4.00 -1.27
N GLU A 82 2.06 -3.85 -2.49
CA GLU A 82 1.25 -3.36 -3.60
C GLU A 82 0.14 -4.36 -3.97
N GLY A 83 -1.09 -3.88 -4.16
CA GLY A 83 -2.23 -4.60 -4.69
C GLY A 83 -2.44 -4.37 -6.19
N ASN A 84 -3.61 -4.69 -6.72
CA ASN A 84 -3.95 -4.39 -8.11
C ASN A 84 -4.51 -2.98 -8.32
N HIS A 85 -5.01 -2.33 -7.29
CA HIS A 85 -5.51 -0.95 -7.31
C HIS A 85 -4.45 0.09 -6.91
N ASP A 86 -3.39 -0.33 -6.23
CA ASP A 86 -2.33 0.55 -5.73
C ASP A 86 -0.94 0.00 -6.08
N TYR A 87 -0.21 0.71 -6.93
CA TYR A 87 1.06 0.24 -7.48
C TYR A 87 2.01 1.38 -7.88
N ASN A 88 3.28 1.04 -8.13
CA ASN A 88 4.37 2.00 -8.38
C ASN A 88 4.49 3.02 -7.24
N LEU A 89 4.35 2.56 -5.99
CA LEU A 89 4.14 3.41 -4.82
C LEU A 89 5.43 3.98 -4.22
N LYS A 90 6.60 3.44 -4.54
CA LYS A 90 7.86 3.88 -3.92
C LYS A 90 8.14 5.37 -4.08
N ILE A 91 7.68 5.97 -5.18
CA ILE A 91 7.85 7.40 -5.46
C ILE A 91 6.93 8.27 -4.57
N ILE A 92 5.78 7.71 -4.16
CA ILE A 92 4.79 8.39 -3.28
C ILE A 92 5.19 8.24 -1.82
N PHE A 93 5.76 7.09 -1.45
CA PHE A 93 6.08 6.70 -0.08
C PHE A 93 7.58 6.39 0.07
N PRO A 94 8.45 7.39 0.01
CA PRO A 94 9.91 7.18 -0.02
C PRO A 94 10.46 6.58 1.28
N ASN A 95 9.81 6.81 2.43
CA ASN A 95 10.26 6.33 3.74
C ASN A 95 9.67 4.97 4.13
N MET A 96 8.78 4.42 3.33
CA MET A 96 8.17 3.11 3.60
C MET A 96 8.91 2.00 2.87
N GLU A 97 8.82 0.78 3.41
CA GLU A 97 9.19 -0.42 2.69
C GLU A 97 8.04 -0.83 1.77
N VAL A 98 8.20 -0.58 0.47
CA VAL A 98 7.20 -0.94 -0.55
C VAL A 98 7.59 -2.25 -1.21
N ILE A 99 6.74 -3.25 -1.07
CA ILE A 99 6.89 -4.59 -1.66
C ILE A 99 6.03 -4.66 -2.92
N LYS A 100 6.68 -4.65 -4.06
CA LYS A 100 6.00 -4.77 -5.35
C LYS A 100 5.32 -6.13 -5.49
N ARG A 101 4.27 -6.18 -6.32
CA ARG A 101 3.50 -7.39 -6.56
C ARG A 101 4.38 -8.59 -6.98
N GLU A 102 5.37 -8.37 -7.85
CA GLU A 102 6.30 -9.41 -8.32
C GLU A 102 7.25 -9.95 -7.23
N ASN A 103 7.40 -9.23 -6.13
CA ASN A 103 8.25 -9.60 -4.99
C ASN A 103 7.45 -10.23 -3.83
N GLN A 104 6.16 -10.48 -4.04
CA GLN A 104 5.30 -11.17 -3.07
C GLN A 104 5.30 -12.68 -3.33
N PRO A 105 5.19 -13.52 -2.29
CA PRO A 105 4.94 -13.13 -0.91
C PRO A 105 6.20 -12.57 -0.19
N LEU A 106 5.99 -11.60 0.69
CA LEU A 106 7.01 -11.16 1.65
C LEU A 106 7.14 -12.21 2.76
N LEU A 107 8.36 -12.71 2.99
CA LEU A 107 8.62 -13.60 4.12
C LEU A 107 9.00 -12.80 5.37
N ALA A 108 8.26 -13.00 6.45
CA ALA A 108 8.45 -12.34 7.73
C ALA A 108 8.55 -13.36 8.88
N LYS A 109 9.11 -12.92 10.00
CA LYS A 109 9.19 -13.70 11.25
C LYS A 109 8.21 -13.13 12.27
N LEU A 110 7.39 -14.03 12.82
CA LEU A 110 6.61 -13.77 14.02
C LEU A 110 7.01 -14.78 15.08
N ASN A 111 7.75 -14.32 16.07
CA ASN A 111 8.45 -15.21 17.01
C ASN A 111 9.33 -16.22 16.25
N ASP A 112 9.17 -17.52 16.50
CA ASP A 112 9.93 -18.59 15.84
C ASP A 112 9.31 -19.06 14.51
N LYS A 113 8.15 -18.49 14.11
CA LYS A 113 7.44 -18.89 12.89
C LYS A 113 7.81 -17.99 11.72
N THR A 114 7.98 -18.62 10.55
CA THR A 114 8.05 -17.88 9.27
C THR A 114 6.64 -17.76 8.68
N ILE A 115 6.26 -16.54 8.33
CA ILE A 115 4.95 -16.21 7.76
C ILE A 115 5.19 -15.64 6.37
N ALA A 116 4.33 -16.01 5.42
CA ALA A 116 4.29 -15.44 4.08
C ALA A 116 3.13 -14.45 4.00
N LEU A 117 3.44 -13.18 3.65
CA LEU A 117 2.46 -12.11 3.52
C LEU A 117 2.30 -11.73 2.05
N SER A 118 1.07 -11.70 1.57
CA SER A 118 0.73 -11.35 0.18
C SER A 118 -0.65 -10.70 0.13
N HIS A 119 -0.84 -9.78 -0.82
CA HIS A 119 -2.18 -9.27 -1.14
C HIS A 119 -3.12 -10.37 -1.66
N GLY A 120 -2.58 -11.41 -2.30
CA GLY A 120 -3.35 -12.58 -2.71
C GLY A 120 -3.75 -12.64 -4.19
N ASP A 121 -3.77 -11.53 -4.90
CA ASP A 121 -4.10 -11.46 -6.33
C ASP A 121 -3.09 -12.17 -7.25
N ASN A 122 -1.89 -12.48 -6.74
CA ASN A 122 -0.84 -13.23 -7.44
C ASN A 122 -1.22 -14.69 -7.75
N PHE A 123 -2.29 -15.20 -7.14
CA PHE A 123 -2.71 -16.60 -7.26
C PHE A 123 -3.94 -16.80 -8.17
N ILE A 124 -4.37 -15.75 -8.91
CA ILE A 124 -5.60 -15.83 -9.72
C ILE A 124 -5.36 -16.63 -11.01
N ASN A 125 -4.78 -16.06 -12.04
CA ASN A 125 -4.38 -16.78 -13.27
C ASN A 125 -3.53 -15.88 -14.19
N TRP A 126 -2.93 -16.48 -15.24
CA TRP A 126 -2.05 -15.78 -16.19
C TRP A 126 -2.74 -14.65 -16.99
N LYS A 127 -4.05 -14.73 -17.25
CA LYS A 127 -4.80 -13.67 -17.95
C LYS A 127 -4.93 -12.44 -17.08
N TYR A 128 -5.15 -12.65 -15.79
CA TYR A 128 -5.18 -11.58 -14.80
C TYR A 128 -3.79 -10.93 -14.64
N ASP A 129 -2.73 -11.73 -14.65
CA ASP A 129 -1.37 -11.21 -14.64
C ASP A 129 -1.07 -10.33 -15.85
N LEU A 130 -1.54 -10.72 -17.03
CA LEU A 130 -1.40 -9.93 -18.27
C LEU A 130 -2.17 -8.60 -18.16
N TYR A 131 -3.39 -8.64 -17.64
CA TYR A 131 -4.20 -7.45 -17.35
C TYR A 131 -3.46 -6.51 -16.38
N CYS A 132 -2.98 -7.01 -15.26
CA CYS A 132 -2.20 -6.21 -14.29
C CYS A 132 -0.95 -5.58 -14.90
N LYS A 133 -0.22 -6.32 -15.73
CA LYS A 133 0.95 -5.80 -16.46
C LYS A 133 0.58 -4.66 -17.41
N PHE A 134 -0.57 -4.77 -18.06
CA PHE A 134 -1.04 -3.74 -19.00
C PHE A 134 -1.43 -2.45 -18.28
N ILE A 135 -2.28 -2.51 -17.25
CA ILE A 135 -2.74 -1.32 -16.51
C ILE A 135 -1.62 -0.64 -15.72
N ARG A 136 -0.58 -1.40 -15.34
CA ARG A 136 0.61 -0.89 -14.62
C ARG A 136 1.69 -0.35 -15.56
N ASN A 137 1.47 -0.38 -16.88
CA ASN A 137 2.46 0.10 -17.83
C ASN A 137 2.66 1.61 -17.68
N THR A 138 3.87 1.99 -17.32
CA THR A 138 4.25 3.39 -17.04
C THR A 138 3.98 4.32 -18.23
N ILE A 139 4.16 3.84 -19.48
CA ILE A 139 3.91 4.62 -20.69
C ILE A 139 2.41 4.89 -20.84
N PHE A 140 1.59 3.87 -20.64
CA PHE A 140 0.13 3.99 -20.70
C PHE A 140 -0.39 4.97 -19.62
N LEU A 141 0.08 4.85 -18.38
CA LEU A 141 -0.31 5.72 -17.28
C LEU A 141 0.11 7.19 -17.51
N ARG A 142 1.30 7.41 -18.05
CA ARG A 142 1.75 8.77 -18.42
C ARG A 142 0.95 9.36 -19.57
N PHE A 143 0.53 8.53 -20.51
CA PHE A 143 -0.36 8.96 -21.60
C PHE A 143 -1.73 9.37 -21.06
N MET A 144 -2.29 8.63 -20.08
CA MET A 144 -3.55 8.99 -19.44
C MET A 144 -3.50 10.35 -18.72
N ASN A 145 -2.35 10.72 -18.12
CA ASN A 145 -2.15 12.06 -17.55
C ASN A 145 -2.20 13.21 -18.57
N PHE A 146 -2.13 12.90 -19.87
CA PHE A 146 -2.17 13.89 -20.96
C PHE A 146 -3.60 14.17 -21.44
N ILE A 147 -4.54 13.28 -21.10
CA ILE A 147 -5.95 13.35 -21.51
C ILE A 147 -6.82 14.00 -20.41
N ASP A 148 -6.35 14.04 -19.17
CA ASP A 148 -6.95 14.77 -18.04
C ASP A 148 -6.48 16.23 -18.00
#